data_02390dfe9965ddc7c71119d6c4f39021
#
_entry.id   02390dfe9965ddc7c71119d6c4f39021
#
_cell.length_a   1.000
_cell.length_b   1.000
_cell.length_c   1.000
_cell.angle_alpha   90.00
_cell.angle_beta   90.00
_cell.angle_gamma   90.00
#
_symmetry.space_group_name_H-M   'P 1'
#
loop_
_entity.id
_entity.type
_entity.pdbx_description
1 polymer ?
#
loop_
_entity_poly.entity_id
_entity_poly.type
_entity_poly.pdbx_seq_one_letter_code
_entity_poly.pdbx_strand_id
1 'polypeptide(L)'
;MGDIIYAINDNPDTGYVWDTLPQAFTTITSSRQELHWWGEDTDGDVVGYQFKWSSDSTWTFTNLESGVFYVPIRSDLEVFSFEVKAVDNDGNEDQTPSRLTFPIKNSSPEISFRYLSNPLIVDIGSDTSFTFPTRTFVWDLYDQDGNETIVDVFYAIDDTCESCWVRLDGDATSITLTDIEPGNHIFYIKCKDIAGAESNIEKFPNPENPSDAQVWIVKPVVGDILIVDDYPLDNSNNALAWYAGLMDTLVGAEGYSYWEIGDELPYSSADITANLNYYKTVIWYAAYNNTAS
;
A
#
# COMPACT_ATOMS: atom_id res chain seq x y z
N MET A 1 -37.11 -25.08 15.49
CA MET A 1 -35.75 -24.72 15.05
C MET A 1 -35.29 -23.52 15.84
N GLY A 2 -34.16 -23.62 16.47
CA GLY A 2 -33.53 -22.47 17.15
C GLY A 2 -32.14 -22.32 16.56
N ASP A 3 -31.97 -21.31 15.72
CA ASP A 3 -30.68 -20.99 15.13
C ASP A 3 -29.92 -20.08 16.11
N ILE A 4 -28.67 -20.39 16.37
CA ILE A 4 -27.82 -19.56 17.22
C ILE A 4 -26.76 -18.95 16.32
N ILE A 5 -26.64 -17.62 16.37
CA ILE A 5 -25.56 -16.87 15.74
C ILE A 5 -24.67 -16.34 16.86
N TYR A 6 -23.37 -16.52 16.70
CA TYR A 6 -22.39 -15.87 17.55
C TYR A 6 -21.26 -15.27 16.74
N ALA A 7 -20.74 -14.15 17.19
CA ALA A 7 -19.58 -13.48 16.63
C ALA A 7 -18.35 -13.79 17.48
N ILE A 8 -17.23 -14.05 16.80
CA ILE A 8 -15.93 -14.13 17.45
C ILE A 8 -15.32 -12.74 17.39
N ASN A 9 -15.12 -12.15 18.55
CA ASN A 9 -14.44 -10.86 18.64
C ASN A 9 -12.94 -11.11 18.75
N ASP A 10 -12.19 -10.69 17.72
CA ASP A 10 -10.74 -10.85 17.67
C ASP A 10 -10.10 -9.70 18.44
N ASN A 11 -9.98 -9.85 19.76
CA ASN A 11 -9.22 -8.92 20.59
C ASN A 11 -7.85 -9.53 20.90
N PRO A 12 -6.75 -9.01 20.36
CA PRO A 12 -5.40 -9.55 20.56
C PRO A 12 -4.97 -9.57 22.03
N ASP A 13 -5.56 -8.75 22.90
CA ASP A 13 -5.20 -8.64 24.33
C ASP A 13 -5.93 -9.63 25.23
N THR A 14 -7.04 -10.22 24.81
CA THR A 14 -7.89 -11.09 25.66
C THR A 14 -8.05 -12.52 25.16
N GLY A 15 -7.54 -12.85 23.98
CA GLY A 15 -7.79 -14.15 23.34
C GLY A 15 -9.22 -14.30 22.86
N TYR A 16 -9.53 -15.43 22.23
CA TYR A 16 -10.88 -15.72 21.71
C TYR A 16 -11.88 -15.83 22.86
N VAL A 17 -12.75 -14.86 23.00
CA VAL A 17 -13.91 -14.94 23.91
C VAL A 17 -15.13 -15.36 23.09
N TRP A 18 -15.59 -16.58 23.32
CA TRP A 18 -16.88 -17.04 22.80
C TRP A 18 -17.98 -16.33 23.61
N ASP A 19 -18.63 -15.35 22.99
CA ASP A 19 -19.75 -14.68 23.65
C ASP A 19 -21.06 -15.08 22.95
N THR A 20 -21.89 -15.85 23.62
CA THR A 20 -23.29 -16.05 23.25
C THR A 20 -24.01 -14.77 23.64
N LEU A 21 -24.04 -13.79 22.76
CA LEU A 21 -24.66 -12.49 23.03
C LEU A 21 -26.18 -12.65 23.12
N PRO A 22 -26.78 -12.43 24.30
CA PRO A 22 -28.19 -12.07 24.36
C PRO A 22 -28.32 -10.74 23.56
N GLN A 23 -29.38 -10.56 22.80
CA GLN A 23 -29.67 -9.39 21.94
C GLN A 23 -29.47 -7.99 22.58
N ALA A 24 -28.97 -7.89 23.79
CA ALA A 24 -28.87 -6.67 24.59
C ALA A 24 -27.46 -6.02 24.60
N PHE A 25 -26.43 -6.68 24.09
CA PHE A 25 -25.07 -6.13 24.08
C PHE A 25 -24.57 -5.93 22.67
N THR A 26 -24.76 -4.73 22.17
CA THR A 26 -24.12 -4.28 20.92
C THR A 26 -22.68 -3.87 21.21
N THR A 27 -21.75 -4.81 21.06
CA THR A 27 -20.33 -4.46 21.03
C THR A 27 -20.03 -3.78 19.70
N ILE A 28 -19.41 -2.62 19.72
CA ILE A 28 -18.91 -1.97 18.49
C ILE A 28 -17.78 -2.84 17.97
N THR A 29 -17.86 -3.23 16.69
CA THR A 29 -16.90 -4.13 16.03
C THR A 29 -16.29 -3.46 14.81
N SER A 30 -15.26 -4.09 14.24
CA SER A 30 -14.68 -3.73 12.94
C SER A 30 -15.52 -4.29 11.78
N SER A 31 -15.23 -3.91 10.55
CA SER A 31 -15.94 -4.42 9.37
C SER A 31 -15.66 -5.89 9.07
N ARG A 32 -14.53 -6.42 9.49
CA ARG A 32 -14.24 -7.85 9.38
C ARG A 32 -15.03 -8.62 10.43
N GLN A 33 -16.01 -9.43 9.97
CA GLN A 33 -16.85 -10.26 10.82
C GLN A 33 -16.62 -11.74 10.49
N GLU A 34 -16.31 -12.54 11.52
CA GLU A 34 -16.31 -13.98 11.44
C GLU A 34 -17.54 -14.51 12.16
N LEU A 35 -18.48 -15.09 11.39
CA LEU A 35 -19.77 -15.53 11.90
C LEU A 35 -19.88 -17.02 11.78
N HIS A 36 -20.49 -17.64 12.80
CA HIS A 36 -20.78 -19.05 12.86
C HIS A 36 -22.27 -19.26 13.15
N TRP A 37 -22.85 -20.29 12.56
CA TRP A 37 -24.26 -20.63 12.73
C TRP A 37 -24.44 -22.14 12.63
N TRP A 38 -25.52 -22.63 13.18
CA TRP A 38 -25.97 -24.00 13.01
C TRP A 38 -27.49 -24.07 13.17
N GLY A 39 -28.08 -25.14 12.65
CA GLY A 39 -29.50 -25.43 12.78
C GLY A 39 -29.75 -26.90 13.07
N GLU A 40 -30.88 -27.20 13.66
CA GLU A 40 -31.35 -28.56 13.91
C GLU A 40 -32.72 -28.75 13.26
N ASP A 41 -32.92 -29.91 12.63
CA ASP A 41 -34.21 -30.37 12.15
C ASP A 41 -34.68 -31.58 12.99
N THR A 42 -35.97 -31.58 13.35
CA THR A 42 -36.54 -32.62 14.24
C THR A 42 -36.99 -33.85 13.51
N ASP A 43 -37.19 -33.79 12.21
CA ASP A 43 -37.74 -34.85 11.38
C ASP A 43 -36.97 -35.11 10.06
N GLY A 44 -35.84 -34.37 9.88
CA GLY A 44 -34.95 -34.44 8.71
C GLY A 44 -33.52 -34.06 9.02
N ASP A 45 -32.79 -33.69 7.99
CA ASP A 45 -31.40 -33.24 8.06
C ASP A 45 -31.29 -31.82 7.47
N VAL A 46 -30.53 -30.96 8.14
CA VAL A 46 -30.15 -29.64 7.59
C VAL A 46 -29.09 -29.84 6.51
N VAL A 47 -29.38 -29.45 5.27
CA VAL A 47 -28.47 -29.59 4.13
C VAL A 47 -27.70 -28.32 3.80
N GLY A 48 -28.10 -27.19 4.39
CA GLY A 48 -27.42 -25.92 4.20
C GLY A 48 -28.17 -24.76 4.82
N TYR A 49 -27.68 -23.58 4.50
CA TYR A 49 -28.18 -22.32 5.06
C TYR A 49 -28.35 -21.28 3.97
N GLN A 50 -29.23 -20.35 4.20
CA GLN A 50 -29.32 -19.12 3.42
C GLN A 50 -29.06 -17.94 4.35
N PHE A 51 -28.18 -17.04 3.92
CA PHE A 51 -27.89 -15.84 4.67
C PHE A 51 -28.00 -14.57 3.81
N LYS A 52 -28.12 -13.44 4.46
CA LYS A 52 -28.04 -12.10 3.86
C LYS A 52 -27.66 -11.05 4.87
N TRP A 53 -27.04 -9.99 4.37
CA TRP A 53 -26.88 -8.73 5.12
C TRP A 53 -28.05 -7.79 4.88
N SER A 54 -28.20 -6.79 5.78
CA SER A 54 -29.25 -5.76 5.64
C SER A 54 -29.16 -4.93 4.35
N SER A 55 -27.97 -4.91 3.73
CA SER A 55 -27.72 -4.28 2.43
C SER A 55 -28.17 -5.13 1.25
N ASP A 56 -28.37 -6.44 1.45
CA ASP A 56 -28.61 -7.39 0.37
C ASP A 56 -30.10 -7.51 0.06
N SER A 57 -30.41 -7.57 -1.24
CA SER A 57 -31.77 -7.78 -1.73
C SER A 57 -32.15 -9.26 -1.83
N THR A 58 -31.17 -10.17 -1.84
CA THR A 58 -31.35 -11.60 -2.09
C THR A 58 -30.62 -12.43 -1.02
N TRP A 59 -31.13 -13.64 -0.79
CA TRP A 59 -30.50 -14.65 0.05
C TRP A 59 -29.38 -15.37 -0.71
N THR A 60 -28.28 -15.63 -0.05
CA THR A 60 -27.14 -16.44 -0.55
C THR A 60 -27.14 -17.79 0.13
N PHE A 61 -27.11 -18.88 -0.67
CA PHE A 61 -27.02 -20.24 -0.14
C PHE A 61 -25.58 -20.64 0.16
N THR A 62 -25.39 -21.39 1.26
CA THR A 62 -24.12 -22.02 1.64
C THR A 62 -24.39 -23.35 2.35
N ASN A 63 -23.49 -24.30 2.23
CA ASN A 63 -23.45 -25.52 3.05
C ASN A 63 -22.46 -25.44 4.22
N LEU A 64 -21.83 -24.28 4.41
CA LEU A 64 -20.92 -24.03 5.52
C LEU A 64 -21.68 -23.49 6.73
N GLU A 65 -21.15 -23.78 7.90
CA GLU A 65 -21.66 -23.29 9.19
C GLU A 65 -20.91 -22.06 9.68
N SER A 66 -20.11 -21.44 8.83
CA SER A 66 -19.38 -20.20 9.14
C SER A 66 -19.02 -19.43 7.88
N GLY A 67 -18.67 -18.16 8.07
CA GLY A 67 -18.14 -17.30 7.02
C GLY A 67 -17.38 -16.10 7.58
N VAL A 68 -16.41 -15.63 6.81
CA VAL A 68 -15.70 -14.38 7.07
C VAL A 68 -16.21 -13.36 6.07
N PHE A 69 -16.65 -12.22 6.57
CA PHE A 69 -17.26 -11.15 5.80
C PHE A 69 -16.53 -9.83 6.05
N TYR A 70 -16.41 -9.02 5.01
CA TYR A 70 -15.97 -7.64 5.09
C TYR A 70 -17.17 -6.76 4.76
N VAL A 71 -17.69 -6.05 5.74
CA VAL A 71 -18.91 -5.25 5.61
C VAL A 71 -18.51 -3.84 5.15
N PRO A 72 -18.94 -3.39 3.97
CA PRO A 72 -18.53 -2.08 3.44
C PRO A 72 -19.15 -0.96 4.24
N ILE A 73 -18.33 -0.24 5.01
CA ILE A 73 -18.73 0.92 5.81
C ILE A 73 -18.56 2.17 4.95
N ARG A 74 -19.53 3.10 5.07
CA ARG A 74 -19.54 4.37 4.34
C ARG A 74 -19.63 5.59 5.25
N SER A 75 -19.57 5.37 6.55
CA SER A 75 -19.57 6.41 7.56
C SER A 75 -18.82 5.92 8.80
N ASP A 76 -18.44 6.82 9.71
CA ASP A 76 -17.67 6.51 10.91
C ASP A 76 -18.30 5.42 11.79
N LEU A 77 -19.64 5.30 11.80
CA LEU A 77 -20.39 4.26 12.49
C LEU A 77 -21.65 3.91 11.72
N GLU A 78 -21.79 2.64 11.33
CA GLU A 78 -23.00 2.10 10.70
C GLU A 78 -23.51 0.87 11.44
N VAL A 79 -24.81 0.59 11.31
CA VAL A 79 -25.44 -0.57 11.91
C VAL A 79 -25.86 -1.54 10.81
N PHE A 80 -25.28 -2.72 10.81
CA PHE A 80 -25.61 -3.80 9.90
C PHE A 80 -26.33 -4.91 10.62
N SER A 81 -27.18 -5.64 9.91
CA SER A 81 -27.80 -6.86 10.39
C SER A 81 -27.45 -8.03 9.47
N PHE A 82 -27.09 -9.14 10.05
CA PHE A 82 -26.92 -10.43 9.40
C PHE A 82 -28.10 -11.32 9.74
N GLU A 83 -28.70 -11.93 8.75
CA GLU A 83 -29.79 -12.90 8.90
C GLU A 83 -29.39 -14.22 8.29
N VAL A 84 -29.71 -15.33 8.99
CA VAL A 84 -29.46 -16.69 8.49
C VAL A 84 -30.65 -17.57 8.82
N LYS A 85 -30.94 -18.54 7.92
CA LYS A 85 -31.99 -19.54 8.07
C LYS A 85 -31.48 -20.88 7.54
N ALA A 86 -31.93 -21.98 8.16
CA ALA A 86 -31.62 -23.33 7.71
C ALA A 86 -32.50 -23.78 6.53
N VAL A 87 -31.99 -24.71 5.74
CA VAL A 87 -32.69 -25.40 4.67
C VAL A 87 -32.53 -26.92 4.90
N ASP A 88 -33.66 -27.65 4.90
CA ASP A 88 -33.68 -29.11 5.11
C ASP A 88 -33.50 -29.89 3.81
N ASN A 89 -33.43 -31.23 3.97
CA ASN A 89 -33.28 -32.18 2.86
C ASN A 89 -34.54 -32.29 1.97
N ASP A 90 -35.70 -31.79 2.39
CA ASP A 90 -36.93 -31.72 1.60
C ASP A 90 -37.06 -30.38 0.85
N GLY A 91 -36.12 -29.48 1.06
CA GLY A 91 -36.08 -28.12 0.43
C GLY A 91 -36.96 -27.10 1.17
N ASN A 92 -37.39 -27.39 2.40
CA ASN A 92 -38.07 -26.38 3.19
C ASN A 92 -37.06 -25.45 3.84
N GLU A 93 -37.46 -24.20 3.99
CA GLU A 93 -36.66 -23.13 4.61
C GLU A 93 -37.26 -22.74 5.95
N ASP A 94 -36.42 -22.47 6.94
CA ASP A 94 -36.88 -21.91 8.21
C ASP A 94 -37.56 -20.56 7.97
N GLN A 95 -38.80 -20.44 8.46
CA GLN A 95 -39.61 -19.23 8.30
C GLN A 95 -39.30 -18.16 9.36
N THR A 96 -38.38 -18.48 10.30
CA THR A 96 -38.00 -17.61 11.41
C THR A 96 -36.47 -17.38 11.44
N PRO A 97 -35.90 -16.67 10.44
CA PRO A 97 -34.47 -16.45 10.39
C PRO A 97 -33.90 -15.87 11.67
N SER A 98 -32.78 -16.42 12.09
CA SER A 98 -32.00 -15.80 13.18
C SER A 98 -31.35 -14.54 12.69
N ARG A 99 -31.29 -13.52 13.57
CA ARG A 99 -30.78 -12.19 13.24
C ARG A 99 -29.79 -11.71 14.31
N LEU A 100 -28.66 -11.19 13.83
CA LEU A 100 -27.66 -10.52 14.63
C LEU A 100 -27.43 -9.11 14.09
N THR A 101 -27.30 -8.13 14.97
CA THR A 101 -27.13 -6.72 14.60
C THR A 101 -25.82 -6.21 15.20
N PHE A 102 -25.02 -5.59 14.35
CA PHE A 102 -23.69 -5.07 14.68
C PHE A 102 -23.63 -3.56 14.43
N PRO A 103 -23.26 -2.76 15.42
CA PRO A 103 -22.67 -1.46 15.17
C PRO A 103 -21.21 -1.64 14.77
N ILE A 104 -20.87 -1.25 13.57
CA ILE A 104 -19.53 -1.36 13.02
C ILE A 104 -18.94 0.04 12.95
N LYS A 105 -17.74 0.19 13.53
CA LYS A 105 -16.98 1.44 13.48
C LYS A 105 -15.92 1.35 12.37
N ASN A 106 -15.78 2.42 11.61
CA ASN A 106 -14.76 2.56 10.60
C ASN A 106 -13.35 2.54 11.22
N SER A 107 -12.43 1.87 10.56
CA SER A 107 -10.99 1.92 10.83
C SER A 107 -10.34 2.89 9.85
N SER A 108 -9.34 3.63 10.30
CA SER A 108 -8.57 4.48 9.38
C SER A 108 -7.64 3.64 8.53
N PRO A 109 -7.49 3.95 7.25
CA PRO A 109 -6.54 3.25 6.39
C PRO A 109 -5.09 3.55 6.79
N GLU A 110 -4.19 2.70 6.34
CA GLU A 110 -2.75 2.81 6.55
C GLU A 110 -2.03 2.83 5.19
N ILE A 111 -0.95 3.58 5.11
CA ILE A 111 -0.07 3.65 3.95
C ILE A 111 1.38 3.58 4.42
N SER A 112 2.22 2.84 3.71
CA SER A 112 3.63 2.71 4.05
C SER A 112 4.49 2.56 2.80
N PHE A 113 5.69 3.16 2.79
CA PHE A 113 6.63 2.97 1.70
C PHE A 113 7.16 1.54 1.65
N ARG A 114 7.24 1.00 0.44
CA ARG A 114 7.85 -0.30 0.16
C ARG A 114 9.34 -0.11 -0.09
N TYR A 115 10.15 -0.16 0.96
CA TYR A 115 11.60 0.13 0.89
C TYR A 115 12.39 -0.78 -0.04
N LEU A 116 12.00 -2.05 -0.16
CA LEU A 116 12.68 -3.01 -1.06
C LEU A 116 12.49 -2.69 -2.54
N SER A 117 11.49 -1.88 -2.89
CA SER A 117 11.20 -1.49 -4.28
C SER A 117 11.57 -0.04 -4.59
N ASN A 118 11.97 0.71 -3.57
CA ASN A 118 12.38 2.10 -3.77
C ASN A 118 13.91 2.14 -3.72
N PRO A 119 14.60 2.25 -4.86
CA PRO A 119 16.05 2.33 -4.84
C PRO A 119 16.43 3.61 -4.16
N LEU A 120 16.68 3.50 -2.88
CA LEU A 120 17.49 4.47 -2.18
C LEU A 120 18.88 4.35 -2.81
N ILE A 121 19.19 5.18 -3.78
CA ILE A 121 20.58 5.45 -4.10
C ILE A 121 21.09 6.24 -2.91
N VAL A 122 21.38 5.51 -1.86
CA VAL A 122 22.12 6.03 -0.73
C VAL A 122 23.57 5.90 -1.14
N ASP A 123 24.22 7.02 -1.27
CA ASP A 123 25.69 7.04 -1.35
C ASP A 123 26.22 6.30 -0.12
N ILE A 124 26.97 5.20 -0.29
CA ILE A 124 27.40 4.33 0.81
C ILE A 124 28.12 5.19 1.85
N GLY A 125 27.56 5.24 3.06
CA GLY A 125 28.08 6.05 4.18
C GLY A 125 27.57 7.49 4.22
N SER A 126 26.62 7.87 3.37
CA SER A 126 25.93 9.15 3.42
C SER A 126 24.46 8.94 3.74
N ASP A 127 23.90 9.79 4.58
CA ASP A 127 22.47 9.82 4.89
C ASP A 127 21.66 10.52 3.77
N THR A 128 22.23 10.69 2.59
CA THR A 128 21.67 11.47 1.49
C THR A 128 21.33 10.57 0.31
N SER A 129 20.08 10.63 -0.13
CA SER A 129 19.60 10.03 -1.39
C SER A 129 19.71 11.04 -2.51
N PHE A 130 20.38 10.68 -3.60
CA PHE A 130 20.51 11.51 -4.78
C PHE A 130 19.70 10.95 -5.94
N THR A 131 18.97 11.82 -6.65
CA THR A 131 18.31 11.46 -7.90
C THR A 131 18.54 12.56 -8.94
N PHE A 132 18.33 12.25 -10.22
CA PHE A 132 18.07 13.27 -11.24
C PHE A 132 16.61 13.75 -11.10
N PRO A 133 16.12 14.67 -11.97
CA PRO A 133 14.75 15.21 -11.87
C PRO A 133 13.60 14.21 -12.04
N THR A 134 13.83 12.96 -11.72
CA THR A 134 12.81 11.91 -11.75
C THR A 134 12.98 10.93 -10.59
N ARG A 135 11.85 10.44 -10.06
CA ARG A 135 11.83 9.38 -9.06
C ARG A 135 10.50 8.65 -9.04
N THR A 136 10.56 7.32 -8.91
CA THR A 136 9.39 6.50 -8.62
C THR A 136 9.28 6.25 -7.13
N PHE A 137 8.09 6.47 -6.59
CA PHE A 137 7.72 6.06 -5.24
C PHE A 137 6.75 4.89 -5.32
N VAL A 138 6.92 3.92 -4.43
CA VAL A 138 6.09 2.72 -4.33
C VAL A 138 5.68 2.53 -2.87
N TRP A 139 4.42 2.18 -2.65
CA TRP A 139 3.85 2.01 -1.32
C TRP A 139 2.88 0.85 -1.25
N ASP A 140 2.62 0.40 -0.04
CA ASP A 140 1.57 -0.56 0.29
C ASP A 140 0.41 0.18 0.95
N LEU A 141 -0.79 -0.28 0.66
CA LEU A 141 -2.04 0.20 1.22
C LEU A 141 -2.67 -0.90 2.06
N TYR A 142 -3.19 -0.53 3.21
CA TYR A 142 -3.91 -1.46 4.05
C TYR A 142 -5.09 -0.75 4.73
N ASP A 143 -6.24 -1.43 4.76
CA ASP A 143 -7.38 -1.04 5.56
C ASP A 143 -7.97 -2.29 6.21
N GLN A 144 -8.20 -2.23 7.52
CA GLN A 144 -8.82 -3.32 8.27
C GLN A 144 -10.23 -3.62 7.78
N ASP A 145 -10.91 -2.59 7.23
CA ASP A 145 -12.24 -2.67 6.67
C ASP A 145 -12.27 -3.19 5.22
N GLY A 146 -11.10 -3.47 4.66
CA GLY A 146 -10.85 -3.94 3.30
C GLY A 146 -10.19 -2.88 2.44
N ASN A 147 -9.16 -3.26 1.68
CA ASN A 147 -8.42 -2.31 0.84
C ASN A 147 -9.29 -1.64 -0.24
N GLU A 148 -10.41 -2.27 -0.62
CA GLU A 148 -11.39 -1.71 -1.55
C GLU A 148 -12.17 -0.50 -0.98
N THR A 149 -12.08 -0.27 0.33
CA THR A 149 -12.65 0.93 0.96
C THR A 149 -11.78 2.16 0.76
N ILE A 150 -10.51 2.00 0.43
CA ILE A 150 -9.61 3.12 0.13
C ILE A 150 -9.99 3.70 -1.23
N VAL A 151 -10.44 4.94 -1.24
CA VAL A 151 -10.97 5.60 -2.45
C VAL A 151 -10.02 6.61 -3.04
N ASP A 152 -9.11 7.15 -2.24
CA ASP A 152 -8.18 8.18 -2.64
C ASP A 152 -6.79 7.97 -2.04
N VAL A 153 -5.75 8.18 -2.84
CA VAL A 153 -4.38 8.38 -2.39
C VAL A 153 -3.98 9.81 -2.74
N PHE A 154 -3.25 10.47 -1.85
CA PHE A 154 -2.79 11.84 -2.05
C PHE A 154 -1.29 11.92 -1.85
N TYR A 155 -0.59 12.62 -2.72
CA TYR A 155 0.81 12.97 -2.51
C TYR A 155 1.03 14.47 -2.58
N ALA A 156 2.11 14.92 -1.97
CA ALA A 156 2.57 16.31 -2.04
C ALA A 156 4.10 16.34 -2.04
N ILE A 157 4.68 17.43 -2.54
CA ILE A 157 6.12 17.67 -2.53
C ILE A 157 6.37 18.94 -1.74
N ASP A 158 7.32 18.87 -0.80
CA ASP A 158 7.87 19.96 0.03
C ASP A 158 6.88 20.62 0.99
N ASP A 159 5.59 20.67 0.67
CA ASP A 159 4.57 21.32 1.49
C ASP A 159 3.29 20.49 1.54
N THR A 160 2.66 20.46 2.71
CA THR A 160 1.41 19.73 2.99
C THR A 160 0.21 20.66 3.12
N CYS A 161 0.27 21.88 2.53
CA CYS A 161 -0.86 22.80 2.50
C CYS A 161 -2.07 22.14 1.81
N GLU A 162 -3.29 22.61 2.12
CA GLU A 162 -4.53 22.02 1.60
C GLU A 162 -4.56 21.90 0.06
N SER A 163 -4.04 22.90 -0.65
CA SER A 163 -3.96 22.89 -2.12
C SER A 163 -2.71 22.23 -2.70
N CYS A 164 -1.78 21.76 -1.86
CA CYS A 164 -0.53 21.12 -2.29
C CYS A 164 -0.72 19.65 -2.63
N TRP A 165 -1.81 19.03 -2.19
CA TRP A 165 -2.07 17.62 -2.39
C TRP A 165 -2.57 17.32 -3.79
N VAL A 166 -1.92 16.38 -4.45
CA VAL A 166 -2.34 15.80 -5.74
C VAL A 166 -3.01 14.47 -5.47
N ARG A 167 -4.23 14.32 -6.01
CA ARG A 167 -5.04 13.11 -5.85
C ARG A 167 -4.68 12.06 -6.89
N LEU A 168 -4.60 10.81 -6.43
CA LEU A 168 -4.51 9.58 -7.23
C LEU A 168 -5.72 8.70 -6.92
N ASP A 169 -5.94 7.68 -7.76
CA ASP A 169 -6.95 6.65 -7.51
C ASP A 169 -6.61 5.83 -6.25
N GLY A 170 -7.63 5.33 -5.56
CA GLY A 170 -7.47 4.63 -4.28
C GLY A 170 -6.70 3.31 -4.35
N ASP A 171 -6.57 2.73 -5.53
CA ASP A 171 -5.78 1.52 -5.79
C ASP A 171 -4.35 1.80 -6.30
N ALA A 172 -3.96 3.08 -6.40
CA ALA A 172 -2.63 3.46 -6.82
C ALA A 172 -1.58 3.03 -5.80
N THR A 173 -0.59 2.25 -6.22
CA THR A 173 0.51 1.76 -5.38
C THR A 173 1.87 2.31 -5.78
N SER A 174 1.92 3.16 -6.80
CA SER A 174 3.16 3.80 -7.24
C SER A 174 2.90 5.06 -8.05
N ILE A 175 3.91 5.94 -8.10
CA ILE A 175 3.96 7.09 -9.00
C ILE A 175 5.39 7.33 -9.46
N THR A 176 5.58 7.67 -10.73
CA THR A 176 6.84 8.19 -11.25
C THR A 176 6.70 9.69 -11.46
N LEU A 177 7.46 10.45 -10.72
CA LEU A 177 7.56 11.90 -10.87
C LEU A 177 8.67 12.24 -11.82
N THR A 178 8.47 13.25 -12.67
CA THR A 178 9.45 13.79 -13.61
C THR A 178 9.53 15.30 -13.46
N ASP A 179 10.58 15.90 -14.01
CA ASP A 179 10.78 17.35 -14.03
C ASP A 179 10.77 17.99 -12.64
N ILE A 180 11.28 17.25 -11.64
CA ILE A 180 11.43 17.75 -10.28
C ILE A 180 12.55 18.79 -10.31
N GLU A 181 12.32 19.96 -9.74
CA GLU A 181 13.33 21.02 -9.66
C GLU A 181 14.58 20.55 -8.90
N PRO A 182 15.79 20.96 -9.31
CA PRO A 182 17.00 20.64 -8.56
C PRO A 182 16.99 21.25 -7.15
N GLY A 183 17.35 20.45 -6.14
CA GLY A 183 17.37 20.91 -4.75
C GLY A 183 17.01 19.81 -3.76
N ASN A 184 16.77 20.22 -2.51
CA ASN A 184 16.31 19.33 -1.45
C ASN A 184 14.79 19.22 -1.52
N HIS A 185 14.28 17.99 -1.43
CA HIS A 185 12.86 17.72 -1.49
C HIS A 185 12.39 16.76 -0.40
N ILE A 186 11.10 16.84 -0.10
CA ILE A 186 10.38 15.88 0.75
C ILE A 186 9.12 15.46 0.00
N PHE A 187 8.95 14.17 -0.16
CA PHE A 187 7.71 13.58 -0.68
C PHE A 187 6.82 13.16 0.48
N TYR A 188 5.56 13.54 0.44
CA TYR A 188 4.53 13.20 1.41
C TYR A 188 3.45 12.37 0.75
N ILE A 189 2.89 11.41 1.49
CA ILE A 189 1.79 10.58 1.00
C ILE A 189 0.81 10.26 2.13
N LYS A 190 -0.46 10.19 1.78
CA LYS A 190 -1.55 9.72 2.64
C LYS A 190 -2.65 9.08 1.80
N CYS A 191 -3.52 8.30 2.41
CA CYS A 191 -4.72 7.77 1.77
C CYS A 191 -5.98 8.08 2.57
N LYS A 192 -7.12 7.91 1.92
CA LYS A 192 -8.44 8.17 2.48
C LYS A 192 -9.42 7.08 2.08
N ASP A 193 -10.23 6.65 3.01
CA ASP A 193 -11.28 5.68 2.78
C ASP A 193 -12.63 6.31 2.36
N ILE A 194 -13.59 5.44 2.03
CA ILE A 194 -14.94 5.84 1.62
C ILE A 194 -15.76 6.48 2.75
N ALA A 195 -15.42 6.20 4.02
CA ALA A 195 -16.06 6.79 5.20
C ALA A 195 -15.51 8.19 5.51
N GLY A 196 -14.39 8.56 4.89
CA GLY A 196 -13.75 9.86 5.04
C GLY A 196 -12.59 9.89 6.03
N ALA A 197 -12.21 8.75 6.63
CA ALA A 197 -11.03 8.70 7.48
C ALA A 197 -9.75 8.73 6.65
N GLU A 198 -8.72 9.39 7.18
CA GLU A 198 -7.42 9.53 6.54
C GLU A 198 -6.35 8.76 7.31
N SER A 199 -5.35 8.24 6.59
CA SER A 199 -4.16 7.66 7.19
C SER A 199 -3.30 8.72 7.87
N ASN A 200 -2.31 8.30 8.63
CA ASN A 200 -1.17 9.16 8.94
C ASN A 200 -0.47 9.59 7.64
N ILE A 201 0.20 10.74 7.70
CA ILE A 201 1.04 11.21 6.59
C ILE A 201 2.40 10.51 6.71
N GLU A 202 2.74 9.73 5.70
CA GLU A 202 4.09 9.20 5.53
C GLU A 202 4.95 10.17 4.72
N LYS A 203 6.24 10.21 4.98
CA LYS A 203 7.17 11.12 4.30
C LYS A 203 8.48 10.44 3.92
N PHE A 204 9.06 10.87 2.81
CA PHE A 204 10.40 10.49 2.38
C PHE A 204 11.20 11.76 1.98
N PRO A 205 12.43 11.95 2.46
CA PRO A 205 13.10 11.14 3.48
C PRO A 205 12.43 11.26 4.85
N ASN A 206 12.64 10.26 5.70
CA ASN A 206 12.13 10.29 7.06
C ASN A 206 13.30 10.30 8.08
N PRO A 207 13.76 11.47 8.53
CA PRO A 207 14.89 11.57 9.45
C PRO A 207 14.61 10.99 10.86
N GLU A 208 13.36 10.65 11.16
CA GLU A 208 12.99 9.97 12.40
C GLU A 208 13.26 8.46 12.34
N ASN A 209 13.42 7.91 11.14
CA ASN A 209 13.81 6.52 10.92
C ASN A 209 15.31 6.44 10.58
N PRO A 210 16.17 5.92 11.48
CA PRO A 210 17.62 5.84 11.25
C PRO A 210 18.03 4.96 10.05
N SER A 211 17.12 4.12 9.56
CA SER A 211 17.38 3.24 8.42
C SER A 211 17.13 3.92 7.09
N ASP A 212 16.55 5.13 7.09
CA ASP A 212 16.20 5.85 5.90
C ASP A 212 17.21 6.95 5.57
N ALA A 213 17.18 7.42 4.31
CA ALA A 213 17.85 8.65 3.96
C ALA A 213 17.33 9.80 4.82
N GLN A 214 18.26 10.65 5.25
CA GLN A 214 17.96 11.85 6.03
C GLN A 214 17.66 13.06 5.13
N VAL A 215 18.18 13.02 3.90
CA VAL A 215 18.04 14.08 2.90
C VAL A 215 17.83 13.45 1.52
N TRP A 216 16.94 14.03 0.74
CA TRP A 216 16.79 13.71 -0.68
C TRP A 216 17.14 14.94 -1.52
N ILE A 217 18.15 14.79 -2.39
CA ILE A 217 18.66 15.84 -3.26
C ILE A 217 18.42 15.45 -4.71
N VAL A 218 17.72 16.32 -5.44
CA VAL A 218 17.59 16.24 -6.89
C VAL A 218 18.74 17.00 -7.52
N LYS A 219 19.54 16.29 -8.33
CA LYS A 219 20.67 16.85 -9.07
C LYS A 219 20.16 17.53 -10.35
N PRO A 220 20.76 18.65 -10.79
CA PRO A 220 20.43 19.23 -12.09
C PRO A 220 20.93 18.31 -13.23
N VAL A 221 20.20 18.33 -14.34
CA VAL A 221 20.69 17.79 -15.60
C VAL A 221 21.69 18.77 -16.19
N VAL A 222 22.93 18.31 -16.41
CA VAL A 222 24.02 19.13 -16.96
C VAL A 222 24.45 18.55 -18.29
N GLY A 223 24.39 19.33 -19.34
CA GLY A 223 24.77 18.93 -20.70
C GLY A 223 23.84 17.89 -21.33
N ASP A 224 24.26 17.40 -22.49
CA ASP A 224 23.51 16.43 -23.31
C ASP A 224 23.99 14.98 -23.14
N ILE A 225 25.03 14.76 -22.32
CA ILE A 225 25.69 13.46 -22.18
C ILE A 225 25.54 12.99 -20.74
N LEU A 226 25.12 11.75 -20.56
CA LEU A 226 25.13 11.05 -19.26
C LEU A 226 26.23 10.00 -19.26
N ILE A 227 27.08 10.04 -18.24
CA ILE A 227 27.98 8.95 -17.92
C ILE A 227 27.35 8.16 -16.77
N VAL A 228 27.12 6.87 -17.00
CA VAL A 228 26.62 5.95 -15.99
C VAL A 228 27.75 5.06 -15.52
N ASP A 229 28.05 5.15 -14.24
CA ASP A 229 29.03 4.31 -13.55
C ASP A 229 28.33 3.13 -12.87
N ASP A 230 28.43 1.97 -13.49
CA ASP A 230 27.94 0.69 -13.00
C ASP A 230 29.13 -0.17 -12.50
N TYR A 231 30.10 0.48 -11.87
CA TYR A 231 31.29 -0.17 -11.32
C TYR A 231 31.10 -0.36 -9.81
N PRO A 232 31.44 -1.54 -9.24
CA PRO A 232 31.30 -1.77 -7.80
C PRO A 232 32.04 -0.73 -6.96
N LEU A 233 31.37 -0.18 -5.95
CA LEU A 233 31.87 0.90 -5.10
C LEU A 233 33.12 0.54 -4.27
N ASP A 234 33.32 -0.75 -3.99
CA ASP A 234 34.50 -1.24 -3.26
C ASP A 234 35.78 -1.27 -4.10
N ASN A 235 35.65 -1.14 -5.40
CA ASN A 235 36.79 -1.01 -6.28
C ASN A 235 37.17 0.46 -6.39
N SER A 236 38.17 0.89 -5.66
CA SER A 236 38.78 2.22 -5.81
C SER A 236 39.43 2.36 -7.18
N ASN A 237 38.63 2.28 -8.22
CA ASN A 237 39.09 2.41 -9.57
C ASN A 237 39.17 3.88 -9.95
N ASN A 238 40.12 4.23 -10.80
CA ASN A 238 40.22 5.56 -11.34
C ASN A 238 39.35 5.76 -12.59
N ALA A 239 38.36 4.89 -12.83
CA ALA A 239 37.53 4.95 -14.02
C ALA A 239 36.72 6.25 -14.05
N LEU A 240 36.09 6.59 -12.92
CA LEU A 240 35.40 7.89 -12.79
C LEU A 240 36.31 9.06 -13.14
N ALA A 241 37.48 9.16 -12.49
CA ALA A 241 38.41 10.24 -12.72
C ALA A 241 38.90 10.27 -14.17
N TRP A 242 39.08 9.10 -14.80
CA TRP A 242 39.49 8.99 -16.19
C TRP A 242 38.40 9.48 -17.14
N TYR A 243 37.15 9.01 -16.97
CA TYR A 243 36.04 9.43 -17.82
C TYR A 243 35.74 10.92 -17.63
N ALA A 244 35.69 11.41 -16.38
CA ALA A 244 35.47 12.82 -16.08
C ALA A 244 36.56 13.71 -16.70
N GLY A 245 37.86 13.34 -16.54
CA GLY A 245 38.96 14.08 -17.14
C GLY A 245 38.94 14.08 -18.69
N LEU A 246 38.51 12.97 -19.28
CA LEU A 246 38.30 12.89 -20.72
C LEU A 246 37.18 13.82 -21.19
N MET A 247 36.04 13.78 -20.51
CA MET A 247 34.86 14.60 -20.83
C MET A 247 35.11 16.08 -20.61
N ASP A 248 35.80 16.45 -19.53
CA ASP A 248 36.23 17.84 -19.29
C ASP A 248 37.05 18.40 -20.44
N THR A 249 37.90 17.53 -21.05
CA THR A 249 38.72 17.92 -22.21
C THR A 249 37.89 18.02 -23.49
N LEU A 250 36.89 17.15 -23.70
CA LEU A 250 36.12 17.05 -24.93
C LEU A 250 34.95 18.04 -24.99
N VAL A 251 34.22 18.21 -23.91
CA VAL A 251 32.95 18.96 -23.84
C VAL A 251 32.91 20.00 -22.72
N GLY A 252 33.88 19.97 -21.81
CA GLY A 252 33.89 20.82 -20.59
C GLY A 252 33.01 20.26 -19.49
N ALA A 253 33.20 20.75 -18.27
CA ALA A 253 32.47 20.28 -17.08
C ALA A 253 30.95 20.51 -17.13
N GLU A 254 30.48 21.46 -17.91
CA GLU A 254 29.06 21.75 -18.13
C GLU A 254 28.46 20.95 -19.31
N GLY A 255 29.22 20.05 -19.92
CA GLY A 255 28.80 19.28 -21.09
C GLY A 255 28.21 17.92 -20.80
N TYR A 256 28.27 17.45 -19.56
CA TYR A 256 27.83 16.11 -19.17
C TYR A 256 27.34 16.04 -17.73
N SER A 257 26.51 15.04 -17.46
CA SER A 257 26.11 14.62 -16.11
C SER A 257 26.75 13.27 -15.78
N TYR A 258 26.85 12.97 -14.50
CA TYR A 258 27.42 11.75 -13.99
C TYR A 258 26.44 11.05 -13.05
N TRP A 259 26.19 9.76 -13.28
CA TRP A 259 25.32 8.91 -12.50
C TRP A 259 26.06 7.69 -12.00
N GLU A 260 26.32 7.63 -10.70
CA GLU A 260 26.92 6.50 -10.03
C GLU A 260 25.81 5.58 -9.55
N ILE A 261 25.75 4.37 -10.09
CA ILE A 261 24.75 3.36 -9.72
C ILE A 261 25.31 2.47 -8.60
N GLY A 262 26.64 2.27 -8.59
CA GLY A 262 27.28 1.39 -7.62
C GLY A 262 26.97 -0.09 -7.85
N ASP A 263 26.75 -0.82 -6.76
CA ASP A 263 26.47 -2.25 -6.78
C ASP A 263 24.98 -2.58 -7.04
N GLU A 264 24.10 -1.60 -7.04
CA GLU A 264 22.65 -1.80 -7.14
C GLU A 264 22.05 -0.92 -8.23
N LEU A 265 21.39 -1.58 -9.18
CA LEU A 265 20.59 -0.88 -10.18
C LEU A 265 19.37 -0.25 -9.54
N PRO A 266 18.90 0.94 -10.02
CA PRO A 266 17.60 1.46 -9.66
C PRO A 266 16.53 0.40 -9.89
N TYR A 267 15.70 0.17 -8.88
CA TYR A 267 14.69 -0.89 -8.89
C TYR A 267 13.64 -0.70 -9.99
N SER A 268 13.30 0.55 -10.30
CA SER A 268 12.27 0.88 -11.25
C SER A 268 12.85 1.14 -12.64
N SER A 269 12.45 0.32 -13.61
CA SER A 269 12.75 0.58 -15.03
C SER A 269 12.16 1.92 -15.51
N ALA A 270 11.11 2.42 -14.87
CA ALA A 270 10.54 3.74 -15.16
C ALA A 270 11.51 4.85 -14.78
N ASP A 271 12.19 4.76 -13.63
CA ASP A 271 13.23 5.72 -13.22
C ASP A 271 14.41 5.71 -14.19
N ILE A 272 14.88 4.52 -14.57
CA ILE A 272 15.99 4.39 -15.52
C ILE A 272 15.59 5.05 -16.83
N THR A 273 14.44 4.68 -17.38
CA THR A 273 13.96 5.21 -18.67
C THR A 273 13.78 6.71 -18.61
N ALA A 274 13.16 7.24 -17.55
CA ALA A 274 12.94 8.68 -17.41
C ALA A 274 14.26 9.44 -17.27
N ASN A 275 15.24 8.93 -16.50
CA ASN A 275 16.55 9.55 -16.38
C ASN A 275 17.32 9.57 -17.71
N LEU A 276 17.33 8.47 -18.45
CA LEU A 276 18.01 8.39 -19.74
C LEU A 276 17.41 9.36 -20.76
N ASN A 277 16.12 9.65 -20.69
CA ASN A 277 15.42 10.53 -21.63
C ASN A 277 15.83 12.01 -21.51
N TYR A 278 16.49 12.43 -20.42
CA TYR A 278 17.03 13.78 -20.30
C TYR A 278 18.27 14.02 -21.18
N TYR A 279 18.90 12.94 -21.70
CA TYR A 279 20.18 13.03 -22.38
C TYR A 279 20.11 12.55 -23.83
N LYS A 280 20.92 13.14 -24.70
CA LYS A 280 21.04 12.70 -26.10
C LYS A 280 21.97 11.53 -26.28
N THR A 281 22.95 11.40 -25.37
CA THR A 281 23.98 10.36 -25.42
C THR A 281 24.19 9.78 -24.03
N VAL A 282 24.27 8.46 -23.94
CA VAL A 282 24.57 7.77 -22.70
C VAL A 282 25.82 6.93 -22.90
N ILE A 283 26.77 7.09 -22.00
CA ILE A 283 27.97 6.26 -21.90
C ILE A 283 27.82 5.44 -20.63
N TRP A 284 27.51 4.16 -20.79
CA TRP A 284 27.36 3.22 -19.68
C TRP A 284 28.56 2.32 -19.61
N TYR A 285 29.29 2.32 -18.50
CA TYR A 285 30.39 1.42 -18.30
C TYR A 285 30.20 0.59 -17.04
N ALA A 286 30.51 -0.70 -17.15
CA ALA A 286 30.50 -1.67 -16.09
C ALA A 286 31.79 -2.48 -16.13
N ALA A 287 32.29 -2.87 -14.98
CA ALA A 287 33.44 -3.77 -14.92
C ALA A 287 33.16 -4.86 -13.87
N TYR A 288 33.44 -6.11 -14.26
CA TYR A 288 33.29 -7.29 -13.42
C TYR A 288 31.88 -7.55 -12.89
N ASN A 289 30.87 -7.16 -13.66
CA ASN A 289 29.49 -7.47 -13.31
C ASN A 289 29.26 -8.98 -13.49
N ASN A 290 29.43 -9.74 -12.41
CA ASN A 290 29.11 -11.17 -12.36
C ASN A 290 27.60 -11.42 -12.11
N THR A 291 26.82 -10.40 -12.00
CA THR A 291 25.38 -10.51 -11.92
C THR A 291 24.83 -10.69 -13.32
N ALA A 292 24.74 -11.95 -13.74
CA ALA A 292 23.85 -12.32 -14.81
C ALA A 292 22.42 -11.95 -14.38
N SER A 293 21.97 -10.80 -14.80
CA SER A 293 20.58 -10.39 -14.72
C SER A 293 19.77 -11.12 -15.78
#